data_8a6dba13ecaca5df6970334ad64446af
#
_entry.id   8a6dba13ecaca5df6970334ad64446af
#
_cell.length_a   1.000
_cell.length_b   1.000
_cell.length_c   1.000
_cell.angle_alpha   90.00
_cell.angle_beta   90.00
_cell.angle_gamma   90.00
#
_symmetry.space_group_name_H-M   'P 1'
#
loop_
_entity.id
_entity.type
_entity.pdbx_description
1 polymer ?
#
loop_
_entity_poly.entity_id
_entity_poly.type
_entity_poly.pdbx_seq_one_letter_code
_entity_poly.pdbx_strand_id
1 'polypeptide(L)'
;MSANNIIICGSLVVLLSLGGSSEYGRAQETSVPSVEHTATGIPYLSGGIGLDEQDALRAVSDDYNLHVTFALREGNYLSDVHVAIQNVNGATILETVSQGPWLFTKLPPGKYTVSVDSQGKAQQRTTQVPTEGHAEVYFYW
;
A
#
# COMPACT_ATOMS: atom_id res chain seq x y z
N MET A 1 33.39 55.37 -59.43
CA MET A 1 32.68 55.46 -58.13
C MET A 1 31.49 54.54 -58.16
N SER A 2 31.69 53.36 -57.84
CA SER A 2 30.67 52.33 -57.88
C SER A 2 30.27 51.98 -56.48
N ALA A 3 29.04 52.22 -56.18
CA ALA A 3 28.45 51.68 -54.93
C ALA A 3 27.97 50.27 -55.22
N ASN A 4 28.65 49.33 -54.71
CA ASN A 4 28.19 47.97 -54.79
C ASN A 4 27.13 47.73 -53.73
N ASN A 5 25.92 47.68 -54.15
CA ASN A 5 24.84 47.15 -53.32
C ASN A 5 24.89 45.63 -53.33
N ILE A 6 25.42 45.08 -52.31
CA ILE A 6 25.29 43.66 -52.07
C ILE A 6 23.97 43.45 -51.33
N ILE A 7 22.99 42.95 -52.02
CA ILE A 7 21.76 42.50 -51.44
C ILE A 7 22.03 41.07 -50.88
N ILE A 8 22.18 41.00 -49.63
CA ILE A 8 22.25 39.71 -48.96
C ILE A 8 20.80 39.24 -48.72
N CYS A 9 20.36 38.36 -49.58
CA CYS A 9 19.15 37.60 -49.31
C CYS A 9 19.39 36.69 -48.11
N GLY A 10 18.94 37.17 -46.99
CA GLY A 10 18.86 36.30 -45.79
C GLY A 10 17.81 35.23 -46.00
N SER A 11 18.27 34.04 -46.28
CA SER A 11 17.39 32.88 -46.23
C SER A 11 16.95 32.66 -44.79
N LEU A 12 15.70 32.99 -44.51
CA LEU A 12 15.07 32.66 -43.27
C LEU A 12 14.82 31.15 -43.26
N VAL A 13 15.71 30.42 -42.62
CA VAL A 13 15.47 29.02 -42.33
C VAL A 13 14.52 28.98 -41.14
N VAL A 14 13.28 28.79 -41.44
CA VAL A 14 12.30 28.44 -40.39
C VAL A 14 12.55 26.99 -40.03
N LEU A 15 13.28 26.77 -38.96
CA LEU A 15 13.34 25.48 -38.29
C LEU A 15 12.02 25.30 -37.57
N LEU A 16 11.09 24.62 -38.21
CA LEU A 16 9.97 24.02 -37.49
C LEU A 16 10.55 22.89 -36.67
N SER A 17 10.87 23.16 -35.42
CA SER A 17 11.04 22.13 -34.42
C SER A 17 9.67 21.58 -34.13
N LEU A 18 9.30 20.51 -34.79
CA LEU A 18 8.25 19.62 -34.34
C LEU A 18 8.73 18.94 -33.08
N GLY A 19 8.60 19.66 -31.99
CA GLY A 19 8.67 19.05 -30.64
C GLY A 19 7.48 18.16 -30.47
N GLY A 20 7.55 16.95 -30.99
CA GLY A 20 6.65 15.92 -30.65
C GLY A 20 6.93 15.51 -29.21
N SER A 21 6.29 16.17 -28.27
CA SER A 21 6.22 15.67 -26.89
C SER A 21 5.34 14.43 -26.92
N SER A 22 5.96 13.32 -27.19
CA SER A 22 5.33 12.04 -26.95
C SER A 22 5.29 11.83 -25.44
N GLU A 23 4.30 12.37 -24.80
CA GLU A 23 3.94 11.93 -23.48
C GLU A 23 3.30 10.54 -23.60
N TYR A 24 4.14 9.56 -23.83
CA TYR A 24 3.71 8.17 -23.71
C TYR A 24 3.59 7.84 -22.23
N GLY A 25 2.36 7.72 -21.85
CA GLY A 25 1.88 6.95 -20.76
C GLY A 25 2.78 6.90 -19.54
N ARG A 26 2.45 7.68 -18.54
CA ARG A 26 2.87 7.31 -17.19
C ARG A 26 2.54 5.85 -17.02
N ALA A 27 3.56 5.00 -16.96
CA ALA A 27 3.40 3.68 -16.40
C ALA A 27 2.63 3.90 -15.12
N GLN A 28 1.48 3.25 -14.98
CA GLN A 28 0.79 3.23 -13.69
C GLN A 28 1.80 2.65 -12.72
N GLU A 29 2.37 3.50 -11.90
CA GLU A 29 3.17 3.04 -10.78
C GLU A 29 2.23 2.20 -9.96
N THR A 30 2.50 0.89 -9.92
CA THR A 30 1.83 -0.02 -9.00
C THR A 30 2.15 0.51 -7.62
N SER A 31 1.22 1.24 -7.03
CA SER A 31 1.43 1.80 -5.71
C SER A 31 1.39 0.66 -4.71
N VAL A 32 2.58 0.16 -4.37
CA VAL A 32 2.72 -0.69 -3.19
C VAL A 32 2.25 0.16 -2.01
N PRO A 33 1.36 -0.36 -1.16
CA PRO A 33 0.98 0.34 0.05
C PRO A 33 2.23 0.73 0.84
N SER A 34 2.27 1.96 1.31
CA SER A 34 3.40 2.43 2.09
C SER A 34 3.47 1.71 3.44
N VAL A 35 4.68 1.35 3.83
CA VAL A 35 4.92 0.80 5.17
C VAL A 35 4.75 1.94 6.16
N GLU A 36 3.84 1.76 7.10
CA GLU A 36 3.63 2.66 8.22
C GLU A 36 4.26 2.07 9.48
N HIS A 37 4.49 2.93 10.48
CA HIS A 37 5.04 2.51 11.76
C HIS A 37 4.20 3.08 12.89
N THR A 38 3.99 2.26 13.91
CA THR A 38 3.39 2.74 15.15
C THR A 38 4.34 3.67 15.89
N ALA A 39 3.85 4.36 16.93
CA ALA A 39 4.69 5.21 17.78
C ALA A 39 5.86 4.45 18.43
N THR A 40 5.73 3.13 18.60
CA THR A 40 6.77 2.24 19.16
C THR A 40 7.63 1.59 18.07
N GLY A 41 7.43 1.94 16.79
CA GLY A 41 8.25 1.48 15.68
C GLY A 41 7.82 0.14 15.07
N ILE A 42 6.62 -0.36 15.35
CA ILE A 42 6.11 -1.59 14.75
C ILE A 42 5.70 -1.31 13.31
N PRO A 43 6.32 -1.99 12.33
CA PRO A 43 5.96 -1.80 10.93
C PRO A 43 4.65 -2.52 10.60
N TYR A 44 3.81 -1.87 9.85
CA TYR A 44 2.61 -2.47 9.29
C TYR A 44 2.27 -1.87 7.92
N LEU A 45 1.53 -2.62 7.14
CA LEU A 45 0.94 -2.12 5.91
C LEU A 45 -0.45 -2.71 5.71
N SER A 46 -1.30 -1.95 5.05
CA SER A 46 -2.67 -2.33 4.80
C SER A 46 -3.06 -1.97 3.36
N GLY A 47 -3.85 -2.81 2.74
CA GLY A 47 -4.29 -2.61 1.38
C GLY A 47 -4.91 -3.89 0.79
N GLY A 48 -4.71 -4.11 -0.50
CA GLY A 48 -5.21 -5.27 -1.23
C GLY A 48 -6.45 -5.00 -2.06
N ILE A 49 -6.71 -3.73 -2.37
CA ILE A 49 -7.76 -3.33 -3.30
C ILE A 49 -7.21 -3.42 -4.73
N GLY A 50 -7.77 -4.33 -5.51
CA GLY A 50 -7.32 -4.59 -6.87
C GLY A 50 -6.15 -5.57 -6.95
N LEU A 51 -6.00 -6.18 -8.11
CA LEU A 51 -5.03 -7.28 -8.32
C LEU A 51 -3.59 -6.81 -8.21
N ASP A 52 -3.27 -5.63 -8.74
CA ASP A 52 -1.91 -5.09 -8.72
C ASP A 52 -1.41 -4.85 -7.30
N GLU A 53 -2.28 -4.29 -6.45
CA GLU A 53 -1.96 -4.07 -5.04
C GLU A 53 -1.84 -5.38 -4.28
N GLN A 54 -2.70 -6.34 -4.56
CA GLN A 54 -2.62 -7.68 -3.97
C GLN A 54 -1.33 -8.38 -4.35
N ASP A 55 -0.91 -8.30 -5.59
CA ASP A 55 0.35 -8.90 -6.06
C ASP A 55 1.56 -8.22 -5.40
N ALA A 56 1.52 -6.91 -5.26
CA ALA A 56 2.55 -6.16 -4.55
C ALA A 56 2.65 -6.55 -3.08
N LEU A 57 1.51 -6.73 -2.40
CA LEU A 57 1.47 -7.18 -1.01
C LEU A 57 1.96 -8.62 -0.85
N ARG A 58 1.59 -9.52 -1.76
CA ARG A 58 2.10 -10.90 -1.74
C ARG A 58 3.61 -10.96 -1.89
N ALA A 59 4.19 -10.08 -2.71
CA ALA A 59 5.63 -10.03 -2.92
C ALA A 59 6.42 -9.69 -1.66
N VAL A 60 5.84 -8.96 -0.71
CA VAL A 60 6.49 -8.56 0.55
C VAL A 60 5.93 -9.29 1.77
N SER A 61 4.99 -10.19 1.58
CA SER A 61 4.28 -10.85 2.69
C SER A 61 5.19 -11.63 3.64
N ASP A 62 6.27 -12.19 3.14
CA ASP A 62 7.23 -12.96 3.96
C ASP A 62 8.04 -12.10 4.94
N ASP A 63 8.05 -10.78 4.74
CA ASP A 63 8.69 -9.83 5.66
C ASP A 63 7.84 -9.58 6.93
N TYR A 64 6.61 -10.08 6.95
CA TYR A 64 5.65 -9.88 8.03
C TYR A 64 5.21 -11.22 8.63
N ASN A 65 5.04 -11.26 9.93
CA ASN A 65 4.73 -12.50 10.65
C ASN A 65 3.29 -12.58 11.18
N LEU A 66 2.48 -11.56 10.93
CA LEU A 66 1.03 -11.59 11.18
C LEU A 66 0.30 -11.02 9.98
N HIS A 67 -0.57 -11.83 9.40
CA HIS A 67 -1.44 -11.47 8.29
C HIS A 67 -2.89 -11.51 8.75
N VAL A 68 -3.60 -10.40 8.61
CA VAL A 68 -5.01 -10.28 8.96
C VAL A 68 -5.82 -10.00 7.69
N THR A 69 -6.89 -10.74 7.50
CA THR A 69 -7.78 -10.61 6.35
C THR A 69 -9.21 -10.30 6.81
N PHE A 70 -9.83 -9.35 6.14
CA PHE A 70 -11.20 -8.90 6.39
C PHE A 70 -12.08 -9.18 5.18
N ALA A 71 -13.18 -9.87 5.39
CA ALA A 71 -14.12 -10.21 4.32
C ALA A 71 -15.56 -10.29 4.81
N LEU A 72 -16.48 -10.17 3.89
CA LEU A 72 -17.87 -10.56 4.12
C LEU A 72 -18.01 -12.08 3.93
N ARG A 73 -18.95 -12.68 4.63
CA ARG A 73 -19.26 -14.12 4.47
C ARG A 73 -19.67 -14.48 3.05
N GLU A 74 -20.14 -13.52 2.30
CA GLU A 74 -20.51 -13.64 0.88
C GLU A 74 -19.29 -13.67 -0.06
N GLY A 75 -18.08 -13.43 0.46
CA GLY A 75 -16.81 -13.48 -0.26
C GLY A 75 -16.25 -12.13 -0.70
N ASN A 76 -16.96 -11.04 -0.52
CA ASN A 76 -16.45 -9.70 -0.80
C ASN A 76 -15.43 -9.28 0.27
N TYR A 77 -14.38 -8.60 -0.15
CA TYR A 77 -13.40 -8.02 0.75
C TYR A 77 -13.90 -6.73 1.38
N LEU A 78 -13.47 -6.47 2.62
CA LEU A 78 -13.79 -5.26 3.37
C LEU A 78 -12.57 -4.34 3.48
N SER A 79 -12.83 -3.04 3.53
CA SER A 79 -11.89 -2.02 3.97
C SER A 79 -12.49 -1.20 5.11
N ASP A 80 -11.73 -0.23 5.61
CA ASP A 80 -12.16 0.66 6.69
C ASP A 80 -12.54 -0.06 7.99
N VAL A 81 -11.88 -1.19 8.25
CA VAL A 81 -12.03 -1.93 9.50
C VAL A 81 -11.11 -1.33 10.56
N HIS A 82 -11.65 -0.99 11.70
CA HIS A 82 -10.84 -0.59 12.86
C HIS A 82 -10.15 -1.82 13.44
N VAL A 83 -8.86 -1.73 13.63
CA VAL A 83 -8.02 -2.81 14.13
C VAL A 83 -7.23 -2.35 15.33
N ALA A 84 -7.29 -3.11 16.41
CA ALA A 84 -6.44 -2.93 17.58
C ALA A 84 -5.79 -4.26 17.94
N ILE A 85 -4.48 -4.26 18.10
CA ILE A 85 -3.72 -5.45 18.50
C ILE A 85 -3.15 -5.19 19.89
N GLN A 86 -3.44 -6.08 20.82
CA GLN A 86 -2.98 -6.02 22.21
C GLN A 86 -2.06 -7.19 22.51
N ASN A 87 -1.04 -6.93 23.34
CA ASN A 87 -0.19 -7.96 23.86
C ASN A 87 -0.85 -8.67 25.07
N VAL A 88 -0.16 -9.66 25.66
CA VAL A 88 -0.66 -10.43 26.81
C VAL A 88 -0.93 -9.57 28.06
N ASN A 89 -0.29 -8.41 28.15
CA ASN A 89 -0.48 -7.47 29.27
C ASN A 89 -1.66 -6.52 29.05
N GLY A 90 -2.38 -6.66 27.92
CA GLY A 90 -3.49 -5.79 27.56
C GLY A 90 -3.08 -4.43 26.98
N ALA A 91 -1.79 -4.21 26.74
CA ALA A 91 -1.32 -2.99 26.09
C ALA A 91 -1.59 -3.03 24.58
N THR A 92 -2.20 -1.97 24.07
CA THR A 92 -2.41 -1.79 22.63
C THR A 92 -1.10 -1.43 21.96
N ILE A 93 -0.60 -2.30 21.10
CA ILE A 93 0.69 -2.13 20.39
C ILE A 93 0.53 -1.62 18.98
N LEU A 94 -0.64 -1.82 18.37
CA LEU A 94 -0.99 -1.33 17.05
C LEU A 94 -2.47 -0.98 17.04
N GLU A 95 -2.78 0.20 16.52
CA GLU A 95 -4.16 0.63 16.29
C GLU A 95 -4.22 1.40 14.98
N THR A 96 -5.10 0.98 14.08
CA THR A 96 -5.23 1.59 12.77
C THR A 96 -6.59 1.29 12.15
N VAL A 97 -6.87 1.91 11.02
CA VAL A 97 -8.00 1.58 10.15
C VAL A 97 -7.46 0.95 8.88
N SER A 98 -7.95 -0.23 8.53
CA SER A 98 -7.50 -0.92 7.33
C SER A 98 -7.86 -0.15 6.07
N GLN A 99 -6.92 -0.05 5.14
CA GLN A 99 -7.12 0.60 3.85
C GLN A 99 -7.50 -0.40 2.74
N GLY A 100 -7.74 -1.62 3.12
CA GLY A 100 -8.14 -2.70 2.25
C GLY A 100 -8.38 -3.98 3.05
N PRO A 101 -8.57 -5.12 2.37
CA PRO A 101 -8.90 -6.38 3.03
C PRO A 101 -7.73 -7.01 3.78
N TRP A 102 -6.50 -6.54 3.59
CA TRP A 102 -5.31 -7.11 4.20
C TRP A 102 -4.59 -6.11 5.09
N LEU A 103 -4.14 -6.61 6.23
CA LEU A 103 -3.24 -5.93 7.15
C LEU A 103 -2.09 -6.87 7.49
N PHE A 104 -0.87 -6.47 7.17
CA PHE A 104 0.34 -7.19 7.50
C PHE A 104 1.15 -6.41 8.53
N THR A 105 1.65 -7.08 9.53
CA THR A 105 2.50 -6.46 10.55
C THR A 105 3.59 -7.44 11.02
N LYS A 106 4.67 -6.88 11.52
CA LYS A 106 5.76 -7.65 12.10
C LYS A 106 5.83 -7.39 13.60
N LEU A 107 5.52 -8.41 14.38
CA LEU A 107 5.47 -8.36 15.83
C LEU A 107 6.55 -9.26 16.44
N PRO A 108 7.03 -8.96 17.65
CA PRO A 108 7.78 -9.94 18.42
C PRO A 108 6.99 -11.23 18.58
N PRO A 109 7.64 -12.41 18.54
CA PRO A 109 6.94 -13.68 18.76
C PRO A 109 6.20 -13.67 20.09
N GLY A 110 4.98 -14.20 20.09
CA GLY A 110 4.16 -14.26 21.29
C GLY A 110 2.67 -14.28 20.99
N LYS A 111 1.90 -14.19 22.06
CA LYS A 111 0.44 -14.23 22.00
C LYS A 111 -0.14 -12.82 21.94
N TYR A 112 -1.06 -12.62 21.02
CA TYR A 112 -1.72 -11.33 20.79
C TYR A 112 -3.22 -11.51 20.66
N THR A 113 -3.94 -10.45 21.03
CA THR A 113 -5.37 -10.34 20.79
C THR A 113 -5.62 -9.32 19.69
N VAL A 114 -6.26 -9.73 18.61
CA VAL A 114 -6.66 -8.87 17.51
C VAL A 114 -8.14 -8.55 17.67
N SER A 115 -8.44 -7.28 17.90
CA SER A 115 -9.79 -6.76 18.01
C SER A 115 -10.12 -5.92 16.77
N VAL A 116 -11.26 -6.16 16.17
CA VAL A 116 -11.67 -5.49 14.94
C VAL A 116 -13.11 -5.02 15.05
N ASP A 117 -13.41 -3.92 14.39
CA ASP A 117 -14.76 -3.36 14.30
C ASP A 117 -15.04 -2.91 12.87
N SER A 118 -16.13 -3.38 12.31
CA SER A 118 -16.65 -2.93 11.03
C SER A 118 -18.10 -2.47 11.21
N GLN A 119 -18.31 -1.18 11.04
CA GLN A 119 -19.66 -0.56 11.15
C GLN A 119 -20.40 -0.92 12.44
N GLY A 120 -19.71 -0.89 13.58
CA GLY A 120 -20.28 -1.20 14.88
C GLY A 120 -20.38 -2.69 15.21
N LYS A 121 -19.91 -3.56 14.33
CA LYS A 121 -19.85 -5.01 14.56
C LYS A 121 -18.43 -5.41 14.93
N ALA A 122 -18.20 -5.58 16.22
CA ALA A 122 -16.89 -5.94 16.77
C ALA A 122 -16.68 -7.44 16.78
N GLN A 123 -15.46 -7.86 16.51
CA GLN A 123 -14.98 -9.23 16.67
C GLN A 123 -13.59 -9.22 17.31
N GLN A 124 -13.22 -10.32 17.90
CA GLN A 124 -11.94 -10.48 18.57
C GLN A 124 -11.42 -11.91 18.37
N ARG A 125 -10.13 -12.03 18.11
CA ARG A 125 -9.44 -13.32 18.03
C ARG A 125 -8.08 -13.22 18.70
N THR A 126 -7.71 -14.31 19.34
CA THR A 126 -6.36 -14.48 19.88
C THR A 126 -5.53 -15.30 18.89
N THR A 127 -4.29 -14.89 18.70
CA THR A 127 -3.35 -15.55 17.80
C THR A 127 -1.98 -15.67 18.44
N GLN A 128 -1.22 -16.68 18.01
CA GLN A 128 0.18 -16.86 18.37
C GLN A 128 1.05 -16.49 17.18
N VAL A 129 1.86 -15.44 17.33
CA VAL A 129 2.85 -15.06 16.34
C VAL A 129 4.09 -15.93 16.51
N PRO A 130 4.48 -16.70 15.48
CA PRO A 130 5.58 -17.64 15.57
C PRO A 130 6.95 -16.94 15.50
N THR A 131 8.00 -17.66 15.90
CA THR A 131 9.39 -17.23 15.75
C THR A 131 9.82 -17.25 14.29
N GLU A 132 9.32 -18.22 13.52
CA GLU A 132 9.57 -18.39 12.10
C GLU A 132 8.24 -18.56 11.36
N GLY A 133 8.16 -18.01 10.15
CA GLY A 133 6.94 -18.01 9.36
C GLY A 133 5.96 -16.91 9.80
N HIS A 134 4.68 -17.15 9.58
CA HIS A 134 3.64 -16.18 9.91
C HIS A 134 2.39 -16.86 10.46
N ALA A 135 1.60 -16.09 11.20
CA ALA A 135 0.24 -16.44 11.60
C ALA A 135 -0.76 -15.73 10.68
N GLU A 136 -1.86 -16.39 10.39
CA GLU A 136 -2.97 -15.82 9.63
C GLU A 136 -4.23 -15.76 10.48
N VAL A 137 -4.91 -14.62 10.43
CA VAL A 137 -6.17 -14.39 11.13
C VAL A 137 -7.20 -13.86 10.12
N TYR A 138 -8.35 -14.50 10.08
CA TYR A 138 -9.45 -14.13 9.21
C TYR A 138 -10.64 -13.65 10.03
N PHE A 139 -11.23 -12.54 9.59
CA PHE A 139 -12.49 -12.03 10.15
C PHE A 139 -13.53 -11.97 9.05
N TYR A 140 -14.71 -12.45 9.37
CA TYR A 140 -15.85 -12.46 8.45
C TYR A 140 -17.07 -11.82 9.10
N TRP A 141 -17.79 -11.01 8.33
CA TRP A 141 -19.03 -10.38 8.73
C TRP A 141 -20.24 -10.86 7.94
#